data_f56482d1df33e93acc82a50b39b8b56e
#
_entry.id   f56482d1df33e93acc82a50b39b8b56e
#
_cell.length_a   1.000
_cell.length_b   1.000
_cell.length_c   1.000
_cell.angle_alpha   90.00
_cell.angle_beta   90.00
_cell.angle_gamma   90.00
#
_symmetry.space_group_name_H-M   'P 1'
#
loop_
_entity.id
_entity.type
_entity.pdbx_description
1 polymer ?
#
loop_
_entity_poly.entity_id
_entity_poly.type
_entity_poly.pdbx_seq_one_letter_code
_entity_poly.pdbx_strand_id
1 'polypeptide(L)'
;MLELRPLNNNDIPLVEAWLNKEHVKRWYEIPHMQVTIADWMYEISERNGEFKWLNYFVVQWQGQPIGLCQYYKCADSDEDFGTLPLANAYGIDYLLGEETYLGQGLGKGMVSLLADKIFALPGAQLVTSDIDKANKASVQTLLACGFTLLDEVSCRYYKQKAST
;
A
#
# COMPACT_ATOMS: atom_id res chain seq x y z
N MET A 1 16.85 10.00 5.55
CA MET A 1 16.57 8.56 5.70
C MET A 1 15.05 8.34 5.63
N LEU A 2 14.64 7.35 4.88
CA LEU A 2 13.23 6.97 4.74
C LEU A 2 12.88 5.91 5.79
N GLU A 3 11.78 6.11 6.50
CA GLU A 3 11.38 5.24 7.60
C GLU A 3 9.88 4.96 7.57
N LEU A 4 9.49 3.80 8.08
CA LEU A 4 8.10 3.43 8.32
C LEU A 4 7.88 3.36 9.83
N ARG A 5 6.91 4.12 10.35
CA ARG A 5 6.50 4.00 11.74
C ARG A 5 5.01 3.66 11.84
N PRO A 6 4.59 2.96 12.90
CA PRO A 6 3.15 2.68 13.06
C PRO A 6 2.30 3.95 13.06
N LEU A 7 1.15 3.87 12.42
CA LEU A 7 0.16 4.95 12.43
C LEU A 7 -0.40 5.12 13.83
N ASN A 8 -0.53 6.36 14.28
CA ASN A 8 -1.22 6.67 15.53
C ASN A 8 -2.39 7.64 15.30
N ASN A 9 -3.24 7.83 16.31
CA ASN A 9 -4.44 8.63 16.14
C ASN A 9 -4.16 10.11 15.82
N ASN A 10 -3.00 10.62 16.21
CA ASN A 10 -2.61 12.00 15.91
C ASN A 10 -2.33 12.19 14.40
N ASP A 11 -2.08 11.12 13.66
CA ASP A 11 -1.82 11.18 12.22
C ASP A 11 -3.10 11.24 11.40
N ILE A 12 -4.24 10.87 11.96
CA ILE A 12 -5.50 10.73 11.21
C ILE A 12 -5.90 12.00 10.45
N PRO A 13 -5.84 13.21 11.04
CA PRO A 13 -6.18 14.43 10.29
C PRO A 13 -5.28 14.66 9.07
N LEU A 14 -3.99 14.34 9.18
CA LEU A 14 -3.05 14.47 8.07
C LEU A 14 -3.35 13.45 6.96
N VAL A 15 -3.63 12.21 7.35
CA VAL A 15 -3.99 11.16 6.39
C VAL A 15 -5.28 11.51 5.64
N GLU A 16 -6.28 12.05 6.34
CA GLU A 16 -7.51 12.52 5.72
C GLU A 16 -7.22 13.63 4.70
N ALA A 17 -6.36 14.57 5.06
CA ALA A 17 -5.96 15.63 4.14
C ALA A 17 -5.28 15.06 2.90
N TRP A 18 -4.40 14.08 3.05
CA TRP A 18 -3.74 13.41 1.92
C TRP A 18 -4.73 12.70 1.00
N LEU A 19 -5.68 11.95 1.57
CA LEU A 19 -6.67 11.20 0.80
C LEU A 19 -7.60 12.12 0.01
N ASN A 20 -7.77 13.36 0.43
CA ASN A 20 -8.57 14.36 -0.28
C ASN A 20 -7.79 15.18 -1.30
N LYS A 21 -6.48 15.03 -1.38
CA LYS A 21 -5.69 15.69 -2.43
C LYS A 21 -5.92 15.01 -3.77
N GLU A 22 -6.02 15.79 -4.84
CA GLU A 22 -6.37 15.29 -6.17
C GLU A 22 -5.45 14.17 -6.66
N HIS A 23 -4.14 14.30 -6.45
CA HIS A 23 -3.18 13.30 -6.93
C HIS A 23 -3.29 11.95 -6.19
N VAL A 24 -3.93 11.92 -5.02
CA VAL A 24 -4.20 10.71 -4.24
C VAL A 24 -5.63 10.24 -4.48
N LYS A 25 -6.59 11.14 -4.30
CA LYS A 25 -8.03 10.83 -4.35
C LYS A 25 -8.42 10.11 -5.63
N ARG A 26 -7.86 10.52 -6.76
CA ARG A 26 -8.18 9.92 -8.07
C ARG A 26 -7.95 8.41 -8.12
N TRP A 27 -7.07 7.88 -7.27
CA TRP A 27 -6.73 6.45 -7.24
C TRP A 27 -7.37 5.71 -6.08
N TYR A 28 -7.75 6.42 -5.02
CA TYR A 28 -8.31 5.83 -3.79
C TYR A 28 -9.83 5.90 -3.74
N GLU A 29 -10.44 6.86 -4.41
CA GLU A 29 -11.89 6.90 -4.60
C GLU A 29 -12.21 6.11 -5.87
N ILE A 30 -12.99 5.03 -5.74
CA ILE A 30 -13.25 4.10 -6.84
C ILE A 30 -14.77 4.00 -7.05
N PRO A 31 -15.36 4.91 -7.87
CA PRO A 31 -16.83 4.99 -8.00
C PRO A 31 -17.49 3.69 -8.47
N HIS A 32 -16.89 2.96 -9.42
CA HIS A 32 -17.48 1.73 -9.93
C HIS A 32 -17.48 0.58 -8.91
N MET A 33 -16.67 0.69 -7.85
CA MET A 33 -16.67 -0.25 -6.73
C MET A 33 -17.35 0.32 -5.50
N GLN A 34 -17.90 1.53 -5.60
CA GLN A 34 -18.52 2.25 -4.49
C GLN A 34 -17.60 2.48 -3.31
N VAL A 35 -16.29 2.60 -3.56
CA VAL A 35 -15.29 2.90 -2.53
C VAL A 35 -15.11 4.42 -2.44
N THR A 36 -15.26 4.96 -1.25
CA THR A 36 -15.13 6.40 -0.97
C THR A 36 -13.96 6.67 -0.03
N ILE A 37 -13.56 7.94 0.05
CA ILE A 37 -12.56 8.36 1.04
C ILE A 37 -13.07 8.11 2.46
N ALA A 38 -14.36 8.25 2.71
CA ALA A 38 -14.96 7.95 4.01
C ALA A 38 -14.76 6.46 4.40
N ASP A 39 -14.82 5.55 3.43
CA ASP A 39 -14.57 4.13 3.68
C ASP A 39 -13.13 3.90 4.14
N TRP A 40 -12.16 4.54 3.48
CA TRP A 40 -10.75 4.47 3.89
C TRP A 40 -10.57 5.02 5.30
N MET A 41 -11.20 6.16 5.61
CA MET A 41 -11.10 6.76 6.94
C MET A 41 -11.72 5.89 8.01
N TYR A 42 -12.81 5.20 7.70
CA TYR A 42 -13.45 4.26 8.62
C TYR A 42 -12.50 3.09 8.94
N GLU A 43 -11.91 2.47 7.93
CA GLU A 43 -10.94 1.39 8.13
C GLU A 43 -9.76 1.83 9.00
N ILE A 44 -9.23 3.02 8.71
CA ILE A 44 -8.10 3.59 9.46
C ILE A 44 -8.48 3.84 10.92
N SER A 45 -9.68 4.39 11.16
CA SER A 45 -10.16 4.67 12.51
C SER A 45 -10.38 3.39 13.30
N GLU A 46 -10.83 2.32 12.65
CA GLU A 46 -11.14 1.03 13.27
C GLU A 46 -10.00 0.01 13.17
N ARG A 47 -8.78 0.45 12.87
CA ARG A 47 -7.62 -0.44 12.69
C ARG A 47 -7.21 -1.22 13.94
N ASN A 48 -7.65 -0.77 15.11
CA ASN A 48 -7.39 -1.49 16.36
C ASN A 48 -8.57 -2.37 16.79
N GLY A 49 -9.66 -2.37 16.01
CA GLY A 49 -10.88 -3.13 16.26
C GLY A 49 -11.24 -4.01 15.08
N GLU A 50 -12.30 -3.64 14.36
CA GLU A 50 -12.83 -4.39 13.22
C GLU A 50 -11.78 -4.66 12.13
N PHE A 51 -10.89 -3.70 11.89
CA PHE A 51 -9.87 -3.78 10.84
C PHE A 51 -8.46 -4.03 11.40
N LYS A 52 -8.33 -4.73 12.52
CA LYS A 52 -7.03 -5.04 13.12
C LYS A 52 -6.12 -5.88 12.25
N TRP A 53 -6.66 -6.50 11.21
CA TRP A 53 -5.90 -7.28 10.23
C TRP A 53 -5.15 -6.39 9.22
N LEU A 54 -5.45 -5.09 9.17
CA LEU A 54 -4.74 -4.09 8.38
C LEU A 54 -3.62 -3.45 9.21
N ASN A 55 -2.42 -3.42 8.68
CA ASN A 55 -1.24 -2.89 9.38
C ASN A 55 -0.80 -1.60 8.71
N TYR A 56 -1.09 -0.46 9.34
CA TYR A 56 -0.85 0.87 8.78
C TYR A 56 0.43 1.51 9.32
N PHE A 57 1.17 2.17 8.41
CA PHE A 57 2.40 2.90 8.73
C PHE A 57 2.38 4.28 8.09
N VAL A 58 2.92 5.25 8.82
CA VAL A 58 3.27 6.55 8.26
C VAL A 58 4.67 6.44 7.68
N VAL A 59 4.84 6.93 6.47
CA VAL A 59 6.13 7.01 5.81
C VAL A 59 6.74 8.36 6.15
N GLN A 60 7.96 8.36 6.68
CA GLN A 60 8.70 9.57 7.03
C GLN A 60 9.96 9.69 6.21
N TRP A 61 10.24 10.91 5.75
CA TRP A 61 11.48 11.27 5.11
C TRP A 61 12.14 12.37 5.94
N GLN A 62 13.35 12.07 6.45
CA GLN A 62 14.08 13.01 7.31
C GLN A 62 13.22 13.54 8.48
N GLY A 63 12.45 12.65 9.09
CA GLY A 63 11.57 12.97 10.21
C GLY A 63 10.24 13.60 9.86
N GLN A 64 9.98 13.92 8.58
CA GLN A 64 8.73 14.52 8.14
C GLN A 64 7.79 13.48 7.56
N PRO A 65 6.51 13.43 8.01
CA PRO A 65 5.52 12.54 7.41
C PRO A 65 5.27 12.93 5.95
N ILE A 66 5.38 11.98 5.03
CA ILE A 66 5.19 12.22 3.60
C ILE A 66 4.17 11.29 2.96
N GLY A 67 3.81 10.21 3.60
CA GLY A 67 2.89 9.24 3.01
C GLY A 67 2.38 8.20 3.99
N LEU A 68 1.57 7.31 3.45
CA LEU A 68 0.91 6.23 4.18
C LEU A 68 1.11 4.93 3.43
N CYS A 69 1.30 3.84 4.15
CA CYS A 69 1.26 2.52 3.54
C CYS A 69 0.67 1.51 4.50
N GLN A 70 0.24 0.37 3.96
CA GLN A 70 -0.30 -0.72 4.76
C GLN A 70 0.05 -2.06 4.14
N TYR A 71 0.06 -3.09 4.97
CA TYR A 71 0.06 -4.45 4.49
C TYR A 71 -0.96 -5.30 5.27
N TYR A 72 -1.38 -6.40 4.65
CA TYR A 72 -2.31 -7.35 5.26
C TYR A 72 -2.07 -8.75 4.67
N LYS A 73 -2.46 -9.77 5.41
CA LYS A 73 -2.45 -11.13 4.86
C LYS A 73 -3.59 -11.26 3.86
N CYS A 74 -3.30 -11.77 2.68
CA CYS A 74 -4.33 -11.99 1.66
C CYS A 74 -5.43 -12.93 2.16
N ALA A 75 -5.07 -13.94 2.96
CA ALA A 75 -6.03 -14.89 3.52
C ALA A 75 -7.03 -14.24 4.50
N ASP A 76 -6.73 -13.07 5.05
CA ASP A 76 -7.62 -12.35 5.95
C ASP A 76 -8.57 -11.40 5.21
N SER A 77 -8.36 -11.19 3.92
CA SER A 77 -9.16 -10.30 3.07
C SER A 77 -10.26 -11.07 2.35
N ASP A 78 -11.37 -10.39 2.08
CA ASP A 78 -12.47 -10.92 1.27
C ASP A 78 -12.25 -10.73 -0.23
N GLU A 79 -11.12 -10.12 -0.63
CA GLU A 79 -10.79 -9.93 -2.03
C GLU A 79 -10.63 -11.24 -2.79
N ASP A 80 -11.00 -11.21 -4.08
CA ASP A 80 -10.70 -12.30 -5.01
C ASP A 80 -9.30 -12.06 -5.60
N PHE A 81 -8.35 -12.89 -5.19
CA PHE A 81 -6.97 -12.83 -5.68
C PHE A 81 -6.73 -13.73 -6.89
N GLY A 82 -7.79 -14.29 -7.49
CA GLY A 82 -7.67 -15.16 -8.66
C GLY A 82 -6.81 -16.39 -8.39
N THR A 83 -5.79 -16.59 -9.22
CA THR A 83 -4.89 -17.76 -9.12
C THR A 83 -3.73 -17.57 -8.13
N LEU A 84 -3.65 -16.40 -7.48
CA LEU A 84 -2.57 -16.12 -6.54
C LEU A 84 -2.67 -17.07 -5.33
N PRO A 85 -1.59 -17.77 -4.95
CA PRO A 85 -1.63 -18.59 -3.74
C PRO A 85 -1.76 -17.69 -2.50
N LEU A 86 -2.80 -17.93 -1.68
CA LEU A 86 -3.08 -17.10 -0.51
C LEU A 86 -2.16 -17.40 0.67
N ALA A 87 -1.68 -18.63 0.77
CA ALA A 87 -0.80 -19.03 1.86
C ALA A 87 0.49 -18.20 1.81
N ASN A 88 0.80 -17.51 2.91
CA ASN A 88 2.02 -16.71 3.02
C ASN A 88 2.11 -15.53 2.05
N ALA A 89 0.97 -15.09 1.51
CA ALA A 89 0.86 -13.93 0.62
C ALA A 89 0.33 -12.71 1.38
N TYR A 90 0.89 -11.54 1.07
CA TYR A 90 0.53 -10.27 1.70
C TYR A 90 0.19 -9.25 0.63
N GLY A 91 -0.89 -8.49 0.87
CA GLY A 91 -1.26 -7.37 0.02
C GLY A 91 -0.71 -6.05 0.57
N ILE A 92 -0.49 -5.09 -0.30
CA ILE A 92 -0.03 -3.76 0.08
C ILE A 92 -0.85 -2.67 -0.59
N ASP A 93 -0.97 -1.54 0.10
CA ASP A 93 -1.41 -0.26 -0.44
C ASP A 93 -0.44 0.81 0.03
N TYR A 94 -0.24 1.84 -0.78
CA TYR A 94 0.69 2.90 -0.46
C TYR A 94 0.34 4.19 -1.19
N LEU A 95 0.68 5.32 -0.58
CA LEU A 95 0.52 6.64 -1.18
C LEU A 95 1.60 7.60 -0.69
N LEU A 96 2.00 8.53 -1.54
CA LEU A 96 2.74 9.74 -1.15
C LEU A 96 1.73 10.89 -1.08
N GLY A 97 1.54 11.43 0.12
CA GLY A 97 0.56 12.48 0.35
C GLY A 97 1.07 13.88 0.07
N GLU A 98 2.38 14.09 0.18
CA GLU A 98 2.98 15.41 -0.02
C GLU A 98 3.52 15.54 -1.44
N GLU A 99 2.91 16.44 -2.22
CA GLU A 99 3.24 16.62 -3.64
C GLU A 99 4.69 17.02 -3.87
N THR A 100 5.29 17.77 -2.94
CA THR A 100 6.68 18.21 -3.05
C THR A 100 7.68 17.07 -3.11
N TYR A 101 7.29 15.87 -2.68
CA TYR A 101 8.16 14.70 -2.68
C TYR A 101 7.93 13.77 -3.87
N LEU A 102 7.00 14.10 -4.76
CA LEU A 102 6.77 13.30 -5.97
C LEU A 102 7.94 13.42 -6.94
N GLY A 103 8.19 12.34 -7.68
CA GLY A 103 9.23 12.35 -8.70
C GLY A 103 10.66 12.27 -8.19
N GLN A 104 10.87 11.96 -6.92
CA GLN A 104 12.20 11.89 -6.29
C GLN A 104 12.65 10.47 -5.94
N GLY A 105 11.93 9.46 -6.42
CA GLY A 105 12.26 8.05 -6.13
C GLY A 105 11.83 7.58 -4.75
N LEU A 106 11.11 8.40 -3.98
CA LEU A 106 10.68 8.05 -2.61
C LEU A 106 9.60 6.98 -2.61
N GLY A 107 8.75 6.94 -3.64
CA GLY A 107 7.76 5.86 -3.80
C GLY A 107 8.42 4.48 -3.90
N LYS A 108 9.49 4.39 -4.68
CA LYS A 108 10.28 3.16 -4.79
C LYS A 108 10.87 2.76 -3.44
N GLY A 109 11.45 3.72 -2.73
CA GLY A 109 12.00 3.47 -1.40
C GLY A 109 10.95 2.98 -0.42
N MET A 110 9.77 3.60 -0.42
CA MET A 110 8.64 3.21 0.43
C MET A 110 8.19 1.77 0.16
N VAL A 111 7.98 1.42 -1.11
CA VAL A 111 7.55 0.06 -1.48
C VAL A 111 8.63 -0.97 -1.13
N SER A 112 9.89 -0.65 -1.37
CA SER A 112 11.01 -1.53 -0.99
C SER A 112 11.06 -1.78 0.51
N LEU A 113 10.94 -0.73 1.33
CA LEU A 113 10.93 -0.87 2.78
C LEU A 113 9.74 -1.72 3.26
N LEU A 114 8.56 -1.48 2.67
CA LEU A 114 7.36 -2.22 3.04
C LEU A 114 7.50 -3.71 2.67
N ALA A 115 8.00 -4.01 1.48
CA ALA A 115 8.24 -5.39 1.06
C ALA A 115 9.27 -6.07 1.96
N ASP A 116 10.37 -5.39 2.29
CA ASP A 116 11.39 -5.93 3.18
C ASP A 116 10.82 -6.24 4.57
N LYS A 117 9.97 -5.33 5.08
CA LYS A 117 9.29 -5.53 6.35
C LYS A 117 8.39 -6.76 6.33
N ILE A 118 7.66 -6.96 5.25
CA ILE A 118 6.80 -8.14 5.07
C ILE A 118 7.65 -9.41 4.97
N PHE A 119 8.70 -9.41 4.16
CA PHE A 119 9.55 -10.60 3.97
C PHE A 119 10.35 -10.98 5.23
N ALA A 120 10.46 -10.08 6.20
CA ALA A 120 11.02 -10.39 7.51
C ALA A 120 10.01 -11.10 8.44
N LEU A 121 8.72 -11.11 8.09
CA LEU A 121 7.71 -11.82 8.87
C LEU A 121 7.87 -13.32 8.70
N PRO A 122 7.63 -14.12 9.78
CA PRO A 122 7.75 -15.57 9.68
C PRO A 122 6.84 -16.14 8.59
N GLY A 123 7.42 -16.91 7.67
CA GLY A 123 6.69 -17.60 6.62
C GLY A 123 6.27 -16.78 5.43
N ALA A 124 6.46 -15.45 5.42
CA ALA A 124 6.08 -14.60 4.30
C ALA A 124 6.85 -15.00 3.04
N GLN A 125 6.13 -15.20 1.92
CA GLN A 125 6.72 -15.65 0.67
C GLN A 125 6.41 -14.75 -0.52
N LEU A 126 5.31 -13.98 -0.46
CA LEU A 126 4.83 -13.24 -1.61
C LEU A 126 4.16 -11.94 -1.19
N VAL A 127 4.41 -10.88 -1.96
CA VAL A 127 3.73 -9.58 -1.81
C VAL A 127 3.00 -9.29 -3.11
N THR A 128 1.75 -8.83 -3.01
CA THR A 128 0.93 -8.47 -4.17
C THR A 128 0.37 -7.05 -4.03
N SER A 129 0.14 -6.40 -5.16
CA SER A 129 -0.49 -5.08 -5.23
C SER A 129 -1.32 -4.97 -6.49
N ASP A 130 -2.53 -4.43 -6.37
CA ASP A 130 -3.40 -4.13 -7.50
C ASP A 130 -3.31 -2.64 -7.78
N ILE A 131 -3.00 -2.28 -9.01
CA ILE A 131 -2.81 -0.89 -9.41
C ILE A 131 -3.60 -0.64 -10.69
N ASP A 132 -4.39 0.44 -10.71
CA ASP A 132 -5.04 0.87 -11.95
C ASP A 132 -3.96 1.09 -13.02
N LYS A 133 -4.14 0.48 -14.19
CA LYS A 133 -3.17 0.59 -15.30
C LYS A 133 -2.94 2.03 -15.75
N ALA A 134 -3.87 2.93 -15.50
CA ALA A 134 -3.73 4.35 -15.81
C ALA A 134 -2.79 5.06 -14.83
N ASN A 135 -2.55 4.45 -13.64
CA ASN A 135 -1.61 4.99 -12.66
C ASN A 135 -0.17 4.61 -13.04
N LYS A 136 0.34 5.27 -14.06
CA LYS A 136 1.66 4.98 -14.63
C LYS A 136 2.78 5.08 -13.60
N ALA A 137 2.71 6.05 -12.70
CA ALA A 137 3.72 6.25 -11.67
C ALA A 137 3.82 5.05 -10.74
N SER A 138 2.69 4.51 -10.27
CA SER A 138 2.67 3.32 -9.41
C SER A 138 3.10 2.07 -10.16
N VAL A 139 2.70 1.91 -11.42
CA VAL A 139 3.15 0.79 -12.25
C VAL A 139 4.68 0.80 -12.36
N GLN A 140 5.27 1.95 -12.67
CA GLN A 140 6.73 2.09 -12.76
C GLN A 140 7.41 1.82 -11.42
N THR A 141 6.80 2.28 -10.33
CA THR A 141 7.31 2.04 -8.98
C THR A 141 7.38 0.54 -8.66
N LEU A 142 6.30 -0.20 -8.93
CA LEU A 142 6.25 -1.65 -8.69
C LEU A 142 7.28 -2.39 -9.54
N LEU A 143 7.36 -2.08 -10.83
CA LEU A 143 8.33 -2.69 -11.72
C LEU A 143 9.77 -2.41 -11.26
N ALA A 144 10.05 -1.18 -10.85
CA ALA A 144 11.38 -0.81 -10.34
C ALA A 144 11.74 -1.53 -9.03
N CYS A 145 10.73 -1.97 -8.26
CA CYS A 145 10.92 -2.74 -7.02
C CYS A 145 10.98 -4.26 -7.26
N GLY A 146 10.96 -4.69 -8.52
CA GLY A 146 11.06 -6.10 -8.86
C GLY A 146 9.74 -6.86 -8.88
N PHE A 147 8.62 -6.16 -8.88
CA PHE A 147 7.31 -6.78 -9.05
C PHE A 147 7.09 -7.14 -10.52
N THR A 148 6.32 -8.19 -10.74
CA THR A 148 5.97 -8.71 -12.06
C THR A 148 4.45 -8.66 -12.23
N LEU A 149 3.97 -8.35 -13.44
CA LEU A 149 2.55 -8.39 -13.76
C LEU A 149 2.08 -9.84 -13.75
N LEU A 150 1.08 -10.15 -12.92
CA LEU A 150 0.44 -11.45 -12.85
C LEU A 150 -0.72 -11.57 -13.84
N ASP A 151 -1.56 -10.53 -13.90
CA ASP A 151 -2.81 -10.56 -14.65
C ASP A 151 -3.16 -9.15 -15.14
N GLU A 152 -3.28 -8.99 -16.45
CA GLU A 152 -3.62 -7.73 -17.09
C GLU A 152 -5.05 -7.26 -16.80
N VAL A 153 -5.98 -8.19 -16.59
CA VAL A 153 -7.39 -7.86 -16.35
C VAL A 153 -7.56 -7.21 -14.99
N SER A 154 -6.98 -7.80 -13.95
CA SER A 154 -7.03 -7.27 -12.59
C SER A 154 -5.95 -6.22 -12.32
N CYS A 155 -4.97 -6.07 -13.21
CA CYS A 155 -3.79 -5.23 -13.01
C CYS A 155 -3.05 -5.58 -11.72
N ARG A 156 -2.93 -6.86 -11.45
CA ARG A 156 -2.29 -7.40 -10.26
C ARG A 156 -0.82 -7.66 -10.51
N TYR A 157 0.00 -7.15 -9.58
CA TYR A 157 1.45 -7.34 -9.58
C TYR A 157 1.85 -8.17 -8.36
N TYR A 158 2.95 -8.90 -8.45
CA TYR A 158 3.45 -9.69 -7.33
C TYR A 158 4.97 -9.69 -7.29
N LYS A 159 5.51 -9.95 -6.11
CA LYS A 159 6.94 -10.15 -5.90
C LYS A 159 7.12 -11.33 -4.94
N GLN A 160 7.96 -12.27 -5.32
CA GLN A 160 8.31 -13.40 -4.47
C GLN A 160 9.53 -13.08 -3.62
N LYS A 161 9.58 -13.66 -2.42
CA LYS A 161 10.76 -13.55 -1.56
C LYS A 161 11.95 -14.20 -2.28
N ALA A 162 13.10 -13.50 -2.27
CA ALA A 162 14.32 -14.03 -2.85
C ALA A 162 14.73 -15.33 -2.15
N SER A 163 15.16 -16.31 -2.94
CA SER A 163 15.74 -17.54 -2.42
C SER A 163 17.10 -17.24 -1.78
N THR A 164 17.36 -17.77 -0.58
CA THR A 164 18.64 -17.61 0.11
C THR A 164 19.49 -18.86 -0.05
#